data_8f04180a4dbccf6118e73e43471745d6
#
_entry.id   8f04180a4dbccf6118e73e43471745d6
#
_cell.length_a   1.000
_cell.length_b   1.000
_cell.length_c   1.000
_cell.angle_alpha   90.00
_cell.angle_beta   90.00
_cell.angle_gamma   90.00
#
_symmetry.space_group_name_H-M   'P 1'
#
loop_
_entity.id
_entity.type
_entity.pdbx_description
1 polymer ?
#
loop_
_entity_poly.entity_id
_entity_poly.type
_entity_poly.pdbx_seq_one_letter_code
_entity_poly.pdbx_strand_id
1 'polypeptide(L)'
;MRRVLIAGCGYLGQAVADLFVADGWEVEGWTQSAQSAEQLSAKPYPVRAVDISNQEEVRRQEKDFDAVIHCASTHGGDADSYERVYIEGAHDLLNEFANAHFLFVSSTSVYAQIAGEWVTEASETEPTHATGKILRKTEALVLSKRGTVARLAGIYGPGRSALLRRFLNGEATIDPESDRFVNQIHRDDAASAIRLLIGKSESAAQVYNVVDNEPILLNDCYRWLAAKLNRPIPPTARPVLSEVEGSASSRKRGASNKRVSNAKVRAIGWTSCYPNFASGMEQSVLPSFDREMA
;
A
#
# COMPACT_ATOMS: atom_id res chain seq x y z
N MET A 1 -19.74 -10.27 -18.96
CA MET A 1 -18.90 -10.59 -17.78
C MET A 1 -18.27 -9.29 -17.35
N ARG A 2 -18.11 -9.00 -16.04
CA ARG A 2 -17.47 -7.77 -15.61
C ARG A 2 -15.95 -7.85 -15.82
N ARG A 3 -15.34 -6.74 -16.21
CA ARG A 3 -13.90 -6.66 -16.52
C ARG A 3 -13.20 -5.66 -15.59
N VAL A 4 -12.02 -6.02 -15.08
CA VAL A 4 -11.21 -5.13 -14.23
C VAL A 4 -9.78 -5.03 -14.73
N LEU A 5 -9.28 -3.81 -14.77
CA LEU A 5 -7.88 -3.50 -15.03
C LEU A 5 -7.13 -3.23 -13.74
N ILE A 6 -6.00 -3.93 -13.55
CA ILE A 6 -5.05 -3.71 -12.46
C ILE A 6 -3.83 -2.98 -13.00
N ALA A 7 -3.86 -1.65 -12.96
CA ALA A 7 -2.74 -0.81 -13.34
C ALA A 7 -1.69 -0.79 -12.23
N GLY A 8 -0.64 -1.59 -12.38
CA GLY A 8 0.36 -1.90 -11.35
C GLY A 8 0.19 -3.31 -10.78
N CYS A 9 0.29 -4.35 -11.63
CA CYS A 9 0.15 -5.76 -11.24
C CYS A 9 1.41 -6.29 -10.53
N GLY A 10 1.89 -5.55 -9.50
CA GLY A 10 3.00 -5.90 -8.63
C GLY A 10 2.54 -6.70 -7.40
N TYR A 11 3.24 -6.52 -6.27
CA TYR A 11 3.02 -7.28 -5.03
C TYR A 11 1.57 -7.24 -4.52
N LEU A 12 0.96 -6.05 -4.46
CA LEU A 12 -0.44 -5.89 -4.09
C LEU A 12 -1.37 -6.21 -5.26
N GLY A 13 -1.04 -5.71 -6.47
CA GLY A 13 -1.89 -5.85 -7.65
C GLY A 13 -2.19 -7.30 -8.01
N GLN A 14 -1.23 -8.21 -7.84
CA GLN A 14 -1.46 -9.64 -8.04
C GLN A 14 -2.48 -10.22 -7.05
N ALA A 15 -2.37 -9.87 -5.76
CA ALA A 15 -3.34 -10.33 -4.76
C ALA A 15 -4.76 -9.80 -5.03
N VAL A 16 -4.85 -8.55 -5.51
CA VAL A 16 -6.13 -7.97 -5.96
C VAL A 16 -6.68 -8.73 -7.19
N ALA A 17 -5.85 -8.93 -8.20
CA ALA A 17 -6.21 -9.64 -9.42
C ALA A 17 -6.71 -11.07 -9.13
N ASP A 18 -5.99 -11.81 -8.29
CA ASP A 18 -6.35 -13.17 -7.90
C ASP A 18 -7.74 -13.24 -7.23
N LEU A 19 -8.11 -12.23 -6.42
CA LEU A 19 -9.45 -12.14 -5.83
C LEU A 19 -10.54 -11.85 -6.87
N PHE A 20 -10.30 -10.99 -7.84
CA PHE A 20 -11.28 -10.71 -8.90
C PHE A 20 -11.48 -11.89 -9.84
N VAL A 21 -10.41 -12.66 -10.12
CA VAL A 21 -10.53 -13.94 -10.85
C VAL A 21 -11.41 -14.92 -10.08
N ALA A 22 -11.19 -15.04 -8.75
CA ALA A 22 -12.03 -15.91 -7.92
C ALA A 22 -13.50 -15.49 -7.87
N ASP A 23 -13.78 -14.18 -8.02
CA ASP A 23 -15.14 -13.64 -8.12
C ASP A 23 -15.75 -13.78 -9.55
N GLY A 24 -15.03 -14.38 -10.51
CA GLY A 24 -15.49 -14.59 -11.88
C GLY A 24 -15.43 -13.35 -12.77
N TRP A 25 -14.59 -12.39 -12.46
CA TRP A 25 -14.31 -11.25 -13.35
C TRP A 25 -13.26 -11.62 -14.40
N GLU A 26 -13.33 -11.00 -15.56
CA GLU A 26 -12.20 -10.93 -16.48
C GLU A 26 -11.20 -9.90 -15.97
N VAL A 27 -9.97 -10.34 -15.76
CA VAL A 27 -8.90 -9.51 -15.20
C VAL A 27 -7.82 -9.27 -16.25
N GLU A 28 -7.34 -8.05 -16.35
CA GLU A 28 -6.11 -7.71 -17.06
C GLU A 28 -5.17 -6.98 -16.10
N GLY A 29 -3.90 -7.41 -16.04
CA GLY A 29 -2.85 -6.77 -15.24
C GLY A 29 -1.90 -5.98 -16.13
N TRP A 30 -1.48 -4.78 -15.68
CA TRP A 30 -0.42 -4.03 -16.31
C TRP A 30 0.81 -3.92 -15.41
N THR A 31 1.98 -4.07 -16.02
CA THR A 31 3.29 -3.83 -15.38
C THR A 31 4.08 -2.87 -16.26
N GLN A 32 5.03 -2.15 -15.67
CA GLN A 32 5.80 -1.16 -16.42
C GLN A 32 6.70 -1.79 -17.51
N SER A 33 7.24 -2.99 -17.29
CA SER A 33 8.23 -3.58 -18.18
C SER A 33 7.82 -4.95 -18.72
N ALA A 34 8.31 -5.29 -19.92
CA ALA A 34 8.12 -6.61 -20.52
C ALA A 34 8.65 -7.74 -19.64
N GLN A 35 9.81 -7.54 -18.99
CA GLN A 35 10.38 -8.51 -18.06
C GLN A 35 9.42 -8.83 -16.90
N SER A 36 8.79 -7.80 -16.31
CA SER A 36 7.82 -7.99 -15.23
C SER A 36 6.55 -8.70 -15.73
N ALA A 37 6.10 -8.41 -16.94
CA ALA A 37 4.95 -9.07 -17.53
C ALA A 37 5.25 -10.56 -17.81
N GLU A 38 6.45 -10.87 -18.32
CA GLU A 38 6.89 -12.24 -18.58
C GLU A 38 6.96 -13.08 -17.30
N GLN A 39 7.46 -12.52 -16.19
CA GLN A 39 7.47 -13.19 -14.87
C GLN A 39 6.07 -13.58 -14.39
N LEU A 40 5.03 -12.94 -14.89
CA LEU A 40 3.64 -13.19 -14.54
C LEU A 40 2.87 -13.97 -15.63
N SER A 41 3.55 -14.48 -16.65
CA SER A 41 2.93 -15.22 -17.78
C SER A 41 2.16 -16.49 -17.35
N ALA A 42 2.50 -17.07 -16.20
CA ALA A 42 1.79 -18.23 -15.63
C ALA A 42 0.49 -17.87 -14.88
N LYS A 43 0.14 -16.58 -14.74
CA LYS A 43 -1.10 -16.16 -14.09
C LYS A 43 -2.32 -16.53 -14.97
N PRO A 44 -3.49 -16.83 -14.36
CA PRO A 44 -4.71 -17.21 -15.10
C PRO A 44 -5.41 -16.02 -15.78
N TYR A 45 -4.72 -14.90 -15.95
CA TYR A 45 -5.19 -13.68 -16.62
C TYR A 45 -4.04 -13.03 -17.40
N PRO A 46 -4.32 -12.30 -18.48
CA PRO A 46 -3.30 -11.61 -19.23
C PRO A 46 -2.60 -10.53 -18.42
N VAL A 47 -1.28 -10.48 -18.53
CA VAL A 47 -0.46 -9.39 -17.98
C VAL A 47 0.32 -8.75 -19.12
N ARG A 48 0.17 -7.44 -19.27
CA ARG A 48 0.79 -6.66 -20.34
C ARG A 48 1.83 -5.68 -19.79
N ALA A 49 2.86 -5.43 -20.59
CA ALA A 49 3.79 -4.33 -20.33
C ALA A 49 3.15 -3.03 -20.85
N VAL A 50 2.73 -2.17 -19.93
CA VAL A 50 2.18 -0.84 -20.22
C VAL A 50 2.71 0.12 -19.17
N ASP A 51 3.49 1.10 -19.61
CA ASP A 51 3.92 2.19 -18.73
C ASP A 51 2.79 3.21 -18.62
N ILE A 52 2.14 3.27 -17.44
CA ILE A 52 1.02 4.19 -17.19
C ILE A 52 1.44 5.66 -17.21
N SER A 53 2.73 5.98 -17.11
CA SER A 53 3.27 7.33 -17.26
C SER A 53 3.51 7.71 -18.73
N ASN A 54 3.23 6.78 -19.66
CA ASN A 54 3.29 7.01 -21.11
C ASN A 54 1.87 7.04 -21.68
N GLN A 55 1.36 8.24 -21.89
CA GLN A 55 -0.01 8.48 -22.38
C GLN A 55 -0.31 7.71 -23.70
N GLU A 56 0.65 7.62 -24.61
CA GLU A 56 0.47 6.93 -25.89
C GLU A 56 0.30 5.41 -25.69
N GLU A 57 1.02 4.82 -24.73
CA GLU A 57 0.84 3.41 -24.41
C GLU A 57 -0.54 3.14 -23.82
N VAL A 58 -1.00 3.99 -22.89
CA VAL A 58 -2.33 3.88 -22.30
C VAL A 58 -3.43 4.05 -23.34
N ARG A 59 -3.29 5.01 -24.26
CA ARG A 59 -4.28 5.25 -25.34
C ARG A 59 -4.47 4.08 -26.30
N ARG A 60 -3.43 3.30 -26.54
CA ARG A 60 -3.48 2.15 -27.47
C ARG A 60 -4.18 0.92 -26.91
N GLN A 61 -4.48 0.91 -25.62
CA GLN A 61 -5.11 -0.26 -24.99
C GLN A 61 -6.64 -0.28 -25.18
N GLU A 62 -7.24 -1.46 -25.03
CA GLU A 62 -8.69 -1.61 -24.96
C GLU A 62 -9.29 -0.81 -23.82
N LYS A 63 -10.50 -0.29 -23.99
CA LYS A 63 -11.14 0.63 -23.07
C LYS A 63 -12.37 0.05 -22.33
N ASP A 64 -12.75 -1.17 -22.65
CA ASP A 64 -13.95 -1.81 -22.11
C ASP A 64 -13.68 -2.51 -20.77
N PHE A 65 -13.56 -1.69 -19.70
CA PHE A 65 -13.45 -2.15 -18.31
C PHE A 65 -14.53 -1.51 -17.44
N ASP A 66 -15.13 -2.32 -16.55
CA ASP A 66 -16.08 -1.85 -15.54
C ASP A 66 -15.37 -1.19 -14.36
N ALA A 67 -14.12 -1.60 -14.09
CA ALA A 67 -13.31 -1.05 -13.02
C ALA A 67 -11.84 -0.92 -13.42
N VAL A 68 -11.17 0.12 -12.92
CA VAL A 68 -9.73 0.35 -13.04
C VAL A 68 -9.14 0.61 -11.66
N ILE A 69 -8.14 -0.18 -11.27
CA ILE A 69 -7.46 -0.07 -9.98
C ILE A 69 -6.04 0.39 -10.23
N HIS A 70 -5.74 1.63 -9.87
CA HIS A 70 -4.39 2.19 -9.94
C HIS A 70 -3.64 1.87 -8.65
N CYS A 71 -2.82 0.83 -8.67
CA CYS A 71 -1.93 0.41 -7.59
C CYS A 71 -0.45 0.33 -8.00
N ALA A 72 -0.09 0.97 -9.12
CA ALA A 72 1.31 1.15 -9.49
C ALA A 72 2.05 2.00 -8.45
N SER A 73 3.33 1.72 -8.25
CA SER A 73 4.18 2.47 -7.34
C SER A 73 5.59 2.63 -7.93
N THR A 74 6.26 3.70 -7.50
CA THR A 74 7.62 4.04 -7.93
C THR A 74 8.71 3.20 -7.24
N HIS A 75 8.36 2.30 -6.32
CA HIS A 75 9.31 1.55 -5.48
C HIS A 75 10.31 2.45 -4.72
N GLY A 76 9.94 3.70 -4.47
CA GLY A 76 10.80 4.70 -3.79
C GLY A 76 11.12 5.81 -4.77
N GLY A 77 11.52 6.30 -5.51
CA GLY A 77 11.80 7.38 -6.48
C GLY A 77 11.80 8.78 -5.88
N ASP A 78 12.20 9.71 -6.68
CA ASP A 78 12.16 11.14 -6.42
C ASP A 78 10.76 11.75 -6.67
N ALA A 79 10.64 13.06 -6.51
CA ALA A 79 9.38 13.76 -6.73
C ALA A 79 8.88 13.65 -8.18
N ASP A 80 9.79 13.68 -9.15
CA ASP A 80 9.46 13.62 -10.57
C ASP A 80 8.91 12.25 -10.96
N SER A 81 9.51 11.18 -10.44
CA SER A 81 8.99 9.81 -10.60
C SER A 81 7.61 9.65 -9.97
N TYR A 82 7.39 10.27 -8.80
CA TYR A 82 6.07 10.30 -8.16
C TYR A 82 5.05 11.06 -9.00
N GLU A 83 5.41 12.22 -9.55
CA GLU A 83 4.50 13.01 -10.37
C GLU A 83 4.05 12.25 -11.62
N ARG A 84 5.01 11.65 -12.34
CA ARG A 84 4.70 10.83 -13.53
C ARG A 84 3.79 9.66 -13.22
N VAL A 85 4.11 8.83 -12.22
CA VAL A 85 3.34 7.62 -11.96
C VAL A 85 1.99 7.93 -11.31
N TYR A 86 1.94 8.87 -10.36
CA TYR A 86 0.72 9.10 -9.59
C TYR A 86 -0.18 10.17 -10.20
N ILE A 87 0.35 11.34 -10.61
CA ILE A 87 -0.50 12.40 -11.18
C ILE A 87 -0.79 12.14 -12.66
N GLU A 88 0.26 12.04 -13.48
CA GLU A 88 0.09 11.88 -14.92
C GLU A 88 -0.55 10.53 -15.24
N GLY A 89 -0.07 9.44 -14.62
CA GLY A 89 -0.67 8.12 -14.80
C GLY A 89 -2.13 8.06 -14.35
N ALA A 90 -2.50 8.66 -13.21
CA ALA A 90 -3.91 8.72 -12.80
C ALA A 90 -4.75 9.58 -13.74
N HIS A 91 -4.20 10.72 -14.24
CA HIS A 91 -4.87 11.58 -15.20
C HIS A 91 -5.20 10.82 -16.50
N ASP A 92 -4.22 10.11 -17.04
CA ASP A 92 -4.38 9.39 -18.29
C ASP A 92 -5.35 8.22 -18.15
N LEU A 93 -5.23 7.44 -17.07
CA LEU A 93 -6.17 6.36 -16.76
C LEU A 93 -7.61 6.88 -16.57
N LEU A 94 -7.81 7.97 -15.83
CA LEU A 94 -9.14 8.56 -15.61
C LEU A 94 -9.78 9.10 -16.91
N ASN A 95 -8.99 9.63 -17.83
CA ASN A 95 -9.50 10.13 -19.11
C ASN A 95 -9.81 9.00 -20.09
N GLU A 96 -8.93 8.01 -20.17
CA GLU A 96 -9.08 6.91 -21.12
C GLU A 96 -10.14 5.88 -20.68
N PHE A 97 -10.39 5.75 -19.38
CA PHE A 97 -11.37 4.82 -18.79
C PHE A 97 -12.48 5.55 -18.04
N ALA A 98 -12.99 6.64 -18.62
CA ALA A 98 -13.92 7.55 -17.96
C ALA A 98 -15.25 6.90 -17.47
N ASN A 99 -15.64 5.77 -18.04
CA ASN A 99 -16.85 5.03 -17.66
C ASN A 99 -16.61 3.96 -16.58
N ALA A 100 -15.35 3.65 -16.28
CA ALA A 100 -15.00 2.63 -15.29
C ALA A 100 -15.08 3.19 -13.86
N HIS A 101 -15.39 2.33 -12.90
CA HIS A 101 -15.21 2.66 -11.48
C HIS A 101 -13.71 2.73 -11.17
N PHE A 102 -13.20 3.93 -10.95
CA PHE A 102 -11.78 4.15 -10.69
C PHE A 102 -11.45 4.10 -9.21
N LEU A 103 -10.44 3.31 -8.83
CA LEU A 103 -9.89 3.27 -7.48
C LEU A 103 -8.39 3.56 -7.50
N PHE A 104 -7.99 4.53 -6.69
CA PHE A 104 -6.59 4.88 -6.48
C PHE A 104 -6.07 4.37 -5.14
N VAL A 105 -4.98 3.62 -5.17
CA VAL A 105 -4.25 3.19 -3.98
C VAL A 105 -3.28 4.30 -3.55
N SER A 106 -3.70 5.06 -2.56
CA SER A 106 -2.92 6.11 -1.90
C SER A 106 -2.22 5.57 -0.65
N SER A 107 -1.71 6.42 0.21
CA SER A 107 -0.96 6.06 1.40
C SER A 107 -1.38 6.89 2.62
N THR A 108 -1.37 6.29 3.80
CA THR A 108 -1.52 7.00 5.09
C THR A 108 -0.37 7.97 5.38
N SER A 109 0.67 8.01 4.53
CA SER A 109 1.75 9.02 4.62
C SER A 109 1.29 10.45 4.32
N VAL A 110 0.08 10.64 3.80
CA VAL A 110 -0.55 11.95 3.61
C VAL A 110 -0.90 12.63 4.94
N TYR A 111 -1.03 11.88 6.02
CA TYR A 111 -1.23 12.41 7.37
C TYR A 111 0.10 12.84 7.99
N ALA A 112 0.17 14.09 8.46
CA ALA A 112 1.40 14.70 8.99
C ALA A 112 1.53 14.63 10.53
N GLN A 113 0.55 14.08 11.23
CA GLN A 113 0.48 14.04 12.69
C GLN A 113 1.65 13.29 13.32
N ILE A 114 2.16 13.81 14.47
CA ILE A 114 3.40 13.37 15.11
C ILE A 114 3.28 13.11 16.62
N ALA A 115 2.11 13.35 17.22
CA ALA A 115 1.91 13.25 18.67
C ALA A 115 1.20 11.94 19.11
N GLY A 116 1.07 10.95 18.23
CA GLY A 116 0.42 9.68 18.55
C GLY A 116 -1.11 9.74 18.54
N GLU A 117 -1.69 10.81 18.02
CA GLU A 117 -3.13 11.01 17.97
C GLU A 117 -3.83 10.07 16.96
N TRP A 118 -5.12 9.85 17.17
CA TRP A 118 -5.96 9.16 16.21
C TRP A 118 -6.29 10.05 15.01
N VAL A 119 -6.16 9.49 13.81
CA VAL A 119 -6.56 10.12 12.55
C VAL A 119 -7.61 9.28 11.84
N THR A 120 -8.53 9.97 11.20
CA THR A 120 -9.61 9.42 10.36
C THR A 120 -9.52 10.05 8.96
N GLU A 121 -10.39 9.65 8.06
CA GLU A 121 -10.48 10.25 6.72
C GLU A 121 -10.85 11.74 6.74
N ALA A 122 -11.48 12.21 7.83
CA ALA A 122 -11.81 13.62 8.04
C ALA A 122 -10.66 14.43 8.65
N SER A 123 -9.59 13.78 9.10
CA SER A 123 -8.44 14.46 9.68
C SER A 123 -7.65 15.22 8.62
N GLU A 124 -7.01 16.30 9.05
CA GLU A 124 -6.18 17.14 8.20
C GLU A 124 -5.05 16.35 7.53
N THR A 125 -4.84 16.63 6.26
CA THR A 125 -3.84 15.98 5.41
C THR A 125 -2.94 17.03 4.77
N GLU A 126 -1.96 17.52 5.54
CA GLU A 126 -0.96 18.51 5.11
C GLU A 126 0.45 17.91 5.15
N PRO A 127 0.78 17.00 4.24
CA PRO A 127 2.10 16.38 4.23
C PRO A 127 3.18 17.42 3.97
N THR A 128 4.24 17.38 4.77
CA THR A 128 5.36 18.32 4.68
C THR A 128 6.32 17.98 3.53
N HIS A 129 6.39 16.72 3.12
CA HIS A 129 7.31 16.24 2.08
C HIS A 129 6.66 16.19 0.68
N ALA A 130 7.47 16.36 -0.36
CA ALA A 130 7.02 16.48 -1.75
C ALA A 130 6.16 15.29 -2.21
N THR A 131 6.60 14.06 -1.92
CA THR A 131 5.88 12.83 -2.32
C THR A 131 4.48 12.75 -1.71
N GLY A 132 4.29 13.18 -0.46
CA GLY A 132 2.98 13.24 0.17
C GLY A 132 2.07 14.30 -0.47
N LYS A 133 2.63 15.46 -0.83
CA LYS A 133 1.88 16.51 -1.54
C LYS A 133 1.41 16.03 -2.91
N ILE A 134 2.23 15.26 -3.62
CA ILE A 134 1.87 14.64 -4.90
C ILE A 134 0.70 13.66 -4.71
N LEU A 135 0.78 12.77 -3.71
CA LEU A 135 -0.34 11.86 -3.40
C LEU A 135 -1.64 12.63 -3.11
N ARG A 136 -1.59 13.74 -2.35
CA ARG A 136 -2.77 14.56 -2.07
C ARG A 136 -3.34 15.22 -3.32
N LYS A 137 -2.49 15.70 -4.23
CA LYS A 137 -2.94 16.21 -5.54
C LYS A 137 -3.62 15.11 -6.36
N THR A 138 -3.04 13.91 -6.39
CA THR A 138 -3.64 12.76 -7.07
C THR A 138 -4.99 12.36 -6.45
N GLU A 139 -5.10 12.32 -5.12
CA GLU A 139 -6.38 12.07 -4.45
C GLU A 139 -7.45 13.09 -4.85
N ALA A 140 -7.10 14.39 -4.88
CA ALA A 140 -8.03 15.45 -5.29
C ALA A 140 -8.50 15.28 -6.74
N LEU A 141 -7.58 14.94 -7.66
CA LEU A 141 -7.91 14.62 -9.05
C LEU A 141 -8.89 13.44 -9.14
N VAL A 142 -8.59 12.34 -8.47
CA VAL A 142 -9.41 11.12 -8.48
C VAL A 142 -10.82 11.40 -7.94
N LEU A 143 -10.91 12.11 -6.80
CA LEU A 143 -12.20 12.47 -6.20
C LEU A 143 -13.01 13.41 -7.09
N SER A 144 -12.39 14.34 -7.81
CA SER A 144 -13.07 15.25 -8.75
C SER A 144 -13.73 14.50 -9.91
N LYS A 145 -13.21 13.33 -10.26
CA LYS A 145 -13.75 12.41 -11.28
C LYS A 145 -14.61 11.29 -10.67
N ARG A 146 -15.06 11.46 -9.43
CA ARG A 146 -15.88 10.49 -8.67
C ARG A 146 -15.19 9.14 -8.40
N GLY A 147 -13.88 9.04 -8.54
CA GLY A 147 -13.11 7.84 -8.17
C GLY A 147 -13.05 7.64 -6.65
N THR A 148 -12.66 6.44 -6.25
CA THR A 148 -12.46 6.03 -4.85
C THR A 148 -10.98 6.13 -4.50
N VAL A 149 -10.66 6.57 -3.27
CA VAL A 149 -9.30 6.62 -2.75
C VAL A 149 -9.16 5.65 -1.57
N ALA A 150 -8.21 4.72 -1.66
CA ALA A 150 -7.81 3.83 -0.57
C ALA A 150 -6.45 4.25 -0.02
N ARG A 151 -6.39 4.85 1.18
CA ARG A 151 -5.15 5.20 1.88
C ARG A 151 -4.64 3.98 2.64
N LEU A 152 -3.68 3.27 2.07
CA LEU A 152 -3.10 2.09 2.69
C LEU A 152 -1.99 2.46 3.67
N ALA A 153 -1.93 1.72 4.78
CA ALA A 153 -0.80 1.73 5.70
C ALA A 153 0.40 0.95 5.12
N GLY A 154 1.45 0.76 5.90
CA GLY A 154 2.62 -0.01 5.49
C GLY A 154 2.25 -1.45 5.14
N ILE A 155 2.33 -1.81 3.87
CA ILE A 155 1.95 -3.15 3.40
C ILE A 155 3.02 -4.16 3.77
N TYR A 156 2.59 -5.26 4.40
CA TYR A 156 3.42 -6.43 4.71
C TYR A 156 2.70 -7.72 4.32
N GLY A 157 3.41 -8.85 4.35
CA GLY A 157 2.85 -10.16 4.02
C GLY A 157 3.96 -11.13 3.61
N PRO A 158 3.64 -12.28 2.99
CA PRO A 158 4.62 -13.27 2.51
C PRO A 158 5.70 -12.62 1.64
N GLY A 159 6.98 -12.93 1.91
CA GLY A 159 8.14 -12.37 1.20
C GLY A 159 8.39 -10.87 1.42
N ARG A 160 7.57 -10.17 2.21
CA ARG A 160 7.70 -8.73 2.42
C ARG A 160 7.33 -8.29 3.84
N SER A 161 8.35 -8.09 4.67
CA SER A 161 8.20 -7.41 5.97
C SER A 161 9.46 -6.60 6.28
N ALA A 162 9.34 -5.27 6.25
CA ALA A 162 10.46 -4.38 6.53
C ALA A 162 10.92 -4.51 7.99
N LEU A 163 9.99 -4.67 8.93
CA LEU A 163 10.31 -4.83 10.36
C LEU A 163 11.04 -6.14 10.63
N LEU A 164 10.55 -7.26 10.10
CA LEU A 164 11.22 -8.56 10.23
C LEU A 164 12.61 -8.52 9.63
N ARG A 165 12.76 -8.02 8.40
CA ARG A 165 14.07 -7.92 7.74
C ARG A 165 15.06 -7.09 8.55
N ARG A 166 14.68 -5.91 9.04
CA ARG A 166 15.55 -5.08 9.88
C ARG A 166 15.94 -5.80 11.18
N PHE A 167 15.00 -6.51 11.80
CA PHE A 167 15.25 -7.31 13.00
C PHE A 167 16.25 -8.41 12.72
N LEU A 168 16.08 -9.19 11.65
CA LEU A 168 16.95 -10.29 11.29
C LEU A 168 18.36 -9.85 10.89
N ASN A 169 18.48 -8.68 10.25
CA ASN A 169 19.77 -8.10 9.85
C ASN A 169 20.50 -7.41 11.02
N GLY A 170 19.92 -7.35 12.22
CA GLY A 170 20.53 -6.63 13.35
C GLY A 170 20.50 -5.10 13.22
N GLU A 171 19.66 -4.57 12.33
CA GLU A 171 19.48 -3.13 12.09
C GLU A 171 18.40 -2.51 12.99
N ALA A 172 17.68 -3.35 13.72
CA ALA A 172 16.65 -2.90 14.65
C ALA A 172 17.26 -2.32 15.92
N THR A 173 16.67 -1.24 16.41
CA THR A 173 17.00 -0.64 17.72
C THR A 173 15.74 -0.33 18.48
N ILE A 174 15.81 -0.35 19.81
CA ILE A 174 14.74 0.08 20.70
C ILE A 174 15.08 1.46 21.25
N ASP A 175 14.16 2.41 21.12
CA ASP A 175 14.27 3.75 21.70
C ASP A 175 13.18 3.94 22.75
N PRO A 176 13.52 3.84 24.06
CA PRO A 176 12.52 3.99 25.15
C PRO A 176 11.94 5.39 25.26
N GLU A 177 12.67 6.41 24.81
CA GLU A 177 12.29 7.84 24.95
C GLU A 177 11.51 8.36 23.73
N SER A 178 11.60 7.70 22.58
CA SER A 178 11.05 8.17 21.31
C SER A 178 10.35 7.07 20.53
N ASP A 179 9.46 6.32 21.20
CA ASP A 179 8.68 5.29 20.53
C ASP A 179 7.52 5.90 19.71
N ARG A 180 7.10 5.21 18.69
CA ARG A 180 6.06 5.68 17.77
C ARG A 180 5.14 4.57 17.34
N PHE A 181 3.88 4.93 17.04
CA PHE A 181 2.95 4.00 16.45
C PHE A 181 3.32 3.65 15.00
N VAL A 182 3.24 2.37 14.71
CA VAL A 182 3.33 1.80 13.36
C VAL A 182 1.93 1.38 12.93
N ASN A 183 1.51 1.85 11.76
CA ASN A 183 0.28 1.42 11.13
C ASN A 183 0.64 0.50 9.97
N GLN A 184 0.04 -0.67 9.92
CA GLN A 184 0.32 -1.69 8.92
C GLN A 184 -0.98 -2.25 8.34
N ILE A 185 -0.85 -2.94 7.22
CA ILE A 185 -1.93 -3.72 6.61
C ILE A 185 -1.32 -4.96 5.96
N HIS A 186 -1.89 -6.12 6.22
CA HIS A 186 -1.50 -7.31 5.49
C HIS A 186 -1.92 -7.20 4.02
N ARG A 187 -1.09 -7.69 3.09
CA ARG A 187 -1.32 -7.63 1.64
C ARG A 187 -2.71 -8.15 1.25
N ASP A 188 -3.08 -9.30 1.80
CA ASP A 188 -4.34 -9.96 1.42
C ASP A 188 -5.55 -9.22 2.01
N ASP A 189 -5.40 -8.59 3.17
CA ASP A 189 -6.41 -7.71 3.75
C ASP A 189 -6.55 -6.40 2.97
N ALA A 190 -5.44 -5.83 2.50
CA ALA A 190 -5.48 -4.69 1.58
C ALA A 190 -6.20 -5.03 0.28
N ALA A 191 -5.92 -6.20 -0.29
CA ALA A 191 -6.57 -6.68 -1.50
C ALA A 191 -8.08 -6.90 -1.29
N SER A 192 -8.48 -7.50 -0.15
CA SER A 192 -9.89 -7.71 0.19
C SER A 192 -10.66 -6.40 0.38
N ALA A 193 -10.01 -5.37 0.97
CA ALA A 193 -10.60 -4.03 1.10
C ALA A 193 -10.81 -3.38 -0.28
N ILE A 194 -9.81 -3.44 -1.16
CA ILE A 194 -9.91 -2.90 -2.53
C ILE A 194 -11.05 -3.59 -3.29
N ARG A 195 -11.14 -4.92 -3.22
CA ARG A 195 -12.23 -5.69 -3.83
C ARG A 195 -13.61 -5.24 -3.31
N LEU A 196 -13.76 -5.07 -1.99
CA LEU A 196 -15.00 -4.58 -1.40
C LEU A 196 -15.35 -3.18 -1.93
N LEU A 197 -14.38 -2.25 -1.95
CA LEU A 197 -14.58 -0.87 -2.39
C LEU A 197 -15.03 -0.79 -3.86
N ILE A 198 -14.48 -1.61 -4.74
CA ILE A 198 -14.94 -1.71 -6.14
C ILE A 198 -16.36 -2.26 -6.23
N GLY A 199 -16.73 -3.20 -5.37
CA GLY A 199 -18.07 -3.79 -5.34
C GLY A 199 -19.17 -2.88 -4.78
N LYS A 200 -18.82 -1.74 -4.19
CA LYS A 200 -19.73 -0.83 -3.49
C LYS A 200 -19.91 0.50 -4.24
N SER A 201 -21.10 0.78 -4.75
CA SER A 201 -21.40 2.06 -5.43
C SER A 201 -21.26 3.27 -4.50
N GLU A 202 -21.54 3.12 -3.21
CA GLU A 202 -21.37 4.16 -2.20
C GLU A 202 -19.90 4.54 -1.92
N SER A 203 -18.94 3.79 -2.42
CA SER A 203 -17.52 4.12 -2.32
C SER A 203 -17.07 5.23 -3.26
N ALA A 204 -17.86 5.52 -4.31
CA ALA A 204 -17.56 6.54 -5.31
C ALA A 204 -17.41 7.93 -4.68
N ALA A 205 -16.37 8.66 -5.08
CA ALA A 205 -16.01 9.97 -4.55
C ALA A 205 -15.71 9.96 -3.03
N GLN A 206 -15.24 8.83 -2.49
CA GLN A 206 -14.93 8.68 -1.08
C GLN A 206 -13.47 8.30 -0.86
N VAL A 207 -12.99 8.63 0.35
CA VAL A 207 -11.67 8.21 0.86
C VAL A 207 -11.90 7.17 1.95
N TYR A 208 -11.06 6.14 1.98
CA TYR A 208 -11.04 5.11 3.01
C TYR A 208 -9.63 4.84 3.50
N ASN A 209 -9.43 4.80 4.82
CA ASN A 209 -8.21 4.29 5.41
C ASN A 209 -8.28 2.76 5.47
N VAL A 210 -7.23 2.12 4.96
CA VAL A 210 -7.10 0.66 4.92
C VAL A 210 -5.87 0.28 5.74
N VAL A 211 -6.12 -0.06 6.99
CA VAL A 211 -5.11 -0.44 7.99
C VAL A 211 -5.64 -1.61 8.81
N ASP A 212 -4.77 -2.33 9.54
CA ASP A 212 -5.21 -3.32 10.52
C ASP A 212 -5.98 -2.67 11.68
N ASN A 213 -6.45 -3.46 12.65
CA ASN A 213 -7.31 -2.95 13.72
C ASN A 213 -6.52 -2.35 14.90
N GLU A 214 -5.21 -2.63 14.99
CA GLU A 214 -4.42 -2.34 16.18
C GLU A 214 -3.09 -1.65 15.82
N PRO A 215 -3.05 -0.31 15.81
CA PRO A 215 -1.78 0.40 15.74
C PRO A 215 -0.87 -0.01 16.90
N ILE A 216 0.34 -0.49 16.60
CA ILE A 216 1.29 -1.02 17.58
C ILE A 216 2.50 -0.09 17.70
N LEU A 217 3.13 -0.01 18.87
CA LEU A 217 4.38 0.70 19.04
C LEU A 217 5.54 -0.04 18.35
N LEU A 218 6.47 0.69 17.76
CA LEU A 218 7.61 0.11 17.04
C LEU A 218 8.47 -0.78 17.94
N ASN A 219 8.72 -0.34 19.16
CA ASN A 219 9.48 -1.11 20.14
C ASN A 219 8.78 -2.43 20.47
N ASP A 220 7.44 -2.42 20.56
CA ASP A 220 6.66 -3.62 20.85
C ASP A 220 6.66 -4.61 19.70
N CYS A 221 6.71 -4.13 18.43
CA CYS A 221 6.95 -5.01 17.28
C CYS A 221 8.27 -5.78 17.43
N TYR A 222 9.35 -5.09 17.80
CA TYR A 222 10.65 -5.72 17.95
C TYR A 222 10.75 -6.62 19.19
N ARG A 223 10.14 -6.25 20.32
CA ARG A 223 10.04 -7.13 21.48
C ARG A 223 9.28 -8.42 21.16
N TRP A 224 8.17 -8.28 20.44
CA TRP A 224 7.37 -9.42 19.99
C TRP A 224 8.16 -10.34 19.06
N LEU A 225 8.88 -9.79 18.07
CA LEU A 225 9.75 -10.56 17.17
C LEU A 225 10.86 -11.28 17.93
N ALA A 226 11.50 -10.61 18.90
CA ALA A 226 12.54 -11.21 19.74
C ALA A 226 12.00 -12.42 20.50
N ALA A 227 10.87 -12.29 21.17
CA ALA A 227 10.21 -13.37 21.91
C ALA A 227 9.80 -14.52 20.97
N LYS A 228 9.14 -14.19 19.84
CA LYS A 228 8.61 -15.19 18.91
C LYS A 228 9.70 -16.00 18.23
N LEU A 229 10.82 -15.39 17.89
CA LEU A 229 11.94 -16.02 17.20
C LEU A 229 13.02 -16.54 18.16
N ASN A 230 12.79 -16.44 19.47
CA ASN A 230 13.75 -16.80 20.52
C ASN A 230 15.15 -16.16 20.27
N ARG A 231 15.14 -14.85 20.00
CA ARG A 231 16.34 -14.04 19.76
C ARG A 231 16.46 -12.92 20.78
N PRO A 232 17.67 -12.37 20.99
CA PRO A 232 17.86 -11.22 21.86
C PRO A 232 17.00 -10.03 21.45
N ILE A 233 16.55 -9.27 22.44
CA ILE A 233 15.90 -7.97 22.21
C ILE A 233 16.94 -7.04 21.54
N PRO A 234 16.57 -6.27 20.53
CA PRO A 234 17.48 -5.31 19.90
C PRO A 234 18.09 -4.33 20.91
N PRO A 235 19.32 -3.89 20.67
CA PRO A 235 20.01 -2.99 21.58
C PRO A 235 19.27 -1.66 21.70
N THR A 236 19.33 -1.07 22.89
CA THR A 236 18.89 0.30 23.10
C THR A 236 19.93 1.24 22.54
N ALA A 237 19.61 1.89 21.44
CA ALA A 237 20.45 2.91 20.83
C ALA A 237 19.59 4.11 20.49
N ARG A 238 19.99 5.29 20.94
CA ARG A 238 19.44 6.51 20.36
C ARG A 238 19.87 6.55 18.90
N PRO A 239 18.97 6.85 17.96
CA PRO A 239 19.39 7.15 16.61
C PRO A 239 20.40 8.30 16.70
N VAL A 240 21.68 8.01 16.54
CA VAL A 240 22.66 9.06 16.38
C VAL A 240 22.18 9.83 15.15
N LEU A 241 21.88 11.10 15.31
CA LEU A 241 21.71 12.03 14.20
C LEU A 241 23.10 12.19 13.54
N SER A 242 23.60 11.09 12.96
CA SER A 242 24.80 11.17 12.15
C SER A 242 24.41 11.84 10.85
N GLU A 243 25.03 12.97 10.57
CA GLU A 243 24.98 13.70 9.29
C GLU A 243 25.55 12.90 8.11
N VAL A 244 25.69 11.57 8.25
CA VAL A 244 26.14 10.72 7.16
C VAL A 244 24.94 10.30 6.33
N GLU A 245 25.01 10.61 5.06
CA GLU A 245 24.07 10.39 3.96
C GLU A 245 23.52 8.95 3.86
N GLY A 246 22.61 8.60 4.75
CA GLY A 246 21.74 7.43 4.58
C GLY A 246 20.50 7.83 3.79
N SER A 247 20.11 7.03 2.84
CA SER A 247 19.08 7.29 1.83
C SER A 247 17.90 8.15 2.33
N ALA A 248 17.58 9.21 1.61
CA ALA A 248 16.57 10.23 1.95
C ALA A 248 15.18 9.66 2.29
N SER A 249 14.87 8.41 1.92
CA SER A 249 13.62 7.74 2.20
C SER A 249 13.48 7.23 3.65
N SER A 250 14.58 6.90 4.31
CA SER A 250 14.57 6.39 5.70
C SER A 250 14.33 7.50 6.71
N ARG A 251 14.93 8.69 6.51
CA ARG A 251 14.76 9.86 7.39
C ARG A 251 13.34 10.43 7.37
N LYS A 252 12.65 10.37 6.20
CA LYS A 252 11.32 10.96 6.00
C LYS A 252 10.18 10.22 6.71
N ARG A 253 10.34 8.93 7.02
CA ARG A 253 9.32 8.11 7.71
C ARG A 253 9.44 8.15 9.24
N GLY A 254 10.57 8.59 9.78
CA GLY A 254 10.86 8.58 11.23
C GLY A 254 10.07 9.59 12.05
N ALA A 255 9.59 10.69 11.45
CA ALA A 255 8.89 11.75 12.17
C ALA A 255 7.38 11.51 12.34
N SER A 256 6.77 10.56 11.64
CA SER A 256 5.32 10.32 11.73
C SER A 256 4.99 9.44 12.94
N ASN A 257 4.13 9.95 13.81
CA ASN A 257 3.60 9.22 14.97
C ASN A 257 2.09 9.49 15.06
N LYS A 258 1.27 8.51 14.68
CA LYS A 258 -0.19 8.59 14.65
C LYS A 258 -0.81 7.20 14.69
N ARG A 259 -2.07 7.14 15.09
CA ARG A 259 -2.91 5.94 15.00
C ARG A 259 -3.97 6.14 13.94
N VAL A 260 -3.98 5.32 12.91
CA VAL A 260 -4.94 5.45 11.81
C VAL A 260 -6.16 4.57 12.06
N SER A 261 -7.35 5.17 11.99
CA SER A 261 -8.62 4.46 12.15
C SER A 261 -9.09 3.85 10.83
N ASN A 262 -9.53 2.60 10.86
CA ASN A 262 -10.19 1.89 9.77
C ASN A 262 -11.72 1.80 9.97
N ALA A 263 -12.28 2.58 10.89
CA ALA A 263 -13.69 2.49 11.25
C ALA A 263 -14.62 2.68 10.05
N LYS A 264 -14.27 3.57 9.12
CA LYS A 264 -15.09 3.87 7.93
C LYS A 264 -15.18 2.67 6.98
N VAL A 265 -14.08 2.00 6.65
CA VAL A 265 -14.10 0.83 5.77
C VAL A 265 -14.75 -0.37 6.45
N ARG A 266 -14.62 -0.51 7.77
CA ARG A 266 -15.34 -1.53 8.55
C ARG A 266 -16.85 -1.29 8.57
N ALA A 267 -17.30 -0.05 8.64
CA ALA A 267 -18.72 0.30 8.65
C ALA A 267 -19.46 -0.12 7.37
N ILE A 268 -18.74 -0.27 6.24
CA ILE A 268 -19.30 -0.77 4.99
C ILE A 268 -19.15 -2.29 4.81
N GLY A 269 -18.72 -3.01 5.86
CA GLY A 269 -18.70 -4.47 5.92
C GLY A 269 -17.32 -5.12 5.68
N TRP A 270 -16.23 -4.36 5.64
CA TRP A 270 -14.89 -4.94 5.57
C TRP A 270 -14.47 -5.54 6.92
N THR A 271 -13.85 -6.71 6.85
CA THR A 271 -13.22 -7.39 7.99
C THR A 271 -11.85 -7.89 7.59
N SER A 272 -10.86 -7.70 8.47
CA SER A 272 -9.50 -8.20 8.26
C SER A 272 -9.39 -9.68 8.65
N CYS A 273 -8.64 -10.46 7.87
CA CYS A 273 -8.19 -11.80 8.23
C CYS A 273 -7.02 -11.74 9.24
N TYR A 274 -6.20 -10.72 9.14
CA TYR A 274 -5.04 -10.47 10.01
C TYR A 274 -5.24 -9.17 10.80
N PRO A 275 -6.00 -9.21 11.91
CA PRO A 275 -6.48 -8.01 12.58
C PRO A 275 -5.37 -7.18 13.25
N ASN A 276 -4.17 -7.71 13.42
CA ASN A 276 -3.04 -7.03 14.03
C ASN A 276 -1.69 -7.61 13.54
N PHE A 277 -0.61 -6.93 13.91
CA PHE A 277 0.76 -7.32 13.57
C PHE A 277 1.08 -8.77 13.93
N ALA A 278 0.77 -9.19 15.16
CA ALA A 278 1.10 -10.52 15.65
C ALA A 278 0.42 -11.61 14.82
N SER A 279 -0.88 -11.48 14.57
CA SER A 279 -1.64 -12.46 13.79
C SER A 279 -1.13 -12.58 12.35
N GLY A 280 -0.81 -11.46 11.69
CA GLY A 280 -0.26 -11.48 10.34
C GLY A 280 1.15 -12.08 10.27
N MET A 281 1.99 -11.79 11.27
CA MET A 281 3.31 -12.39 11.36
C MET A 281 3.23 -13.90 11.58
N GLU A 282 2.45 -14.37 12.56
CA GLU A 282 2.37 -15.79 12.92
C GLU A 282 1.73 -16.66 11.84
N GLN A 283 0.63 -16.18 11.26
CA GLN A 283 -0.19 -17.01 10.39
C GLN A 283 0.26 -16.95 8.92
N SER A 284 1.02 -15.93 8.53
CA SER A 284 1.35 -15.68 7.13
C SER A 284 2.84 -15.44 6.88
N VAL A 285 3.45 -14.45 7.55
CA VAL A 285 4.81 -14.00 7.21
C VAL A 285 5.87 -15.02 7.63
N LEU A 286 5.88 -15.43 8.89
CA LEU A 286 6.88 -16.38 9.41
C LEU A 286 6.79 -17.75 8.71
N PRO A 287 5.61 -18.35 8.50
CA PRO A 287 5.52 -19.61 7.76
C PRO A 287 5.99 -19.54 6.30
N SER A 288 5.91 -18.36 5.67
CA SER A 288 6.46 -18.17 4.32
C SER A 288 7.97 -18.01 4.32
N PHE A 289 8.50 -17.32 5.34
CA PHE A 289 9.93 -17.12 5.51
C PHE A 289 10.67 -18.44 5.77
N ASP A 290 10.12 -19.31 6.61
CA ASP A 290 10.70 -20.62 6.91
C ASP A 290 10.78 -21.53 5.66
N ARG A 291 9.82 -21.40 4.74
CA ARG A 291 9.80 -22.16 3.47
C ARG A 291 10.83 -21.65 2.45
N GLU A 292 11.16 -20.36 2.47
CA GLU A 292 12.20 -19.78 1.59
C GLU A 292 13.62 -20.12 2.07
N MET A 293 13.79 -20.48 3.37
CA MET A 293 15.06 -20.84 3.97
C MET A 293 15.32 -22.36 3.98
N ALA A 294 14.30 -23.18 3.73
CA ALA A 294 14.39 -24.65 3.68
C ALA A 294 14.64 -25.14 2.25
#